data_ec5f8ed3a19bbcfe0bfea8377ef57a8a
#
_entry.id   ec5f8ed3a19bbcfe0bfea8377ef57a8a
#
_cell.length_a   1.000
_cell.length_b   1.000
_cell.length_c   1.000
_cell.angle_alpha   90.00
_cell.angle_beta   90.00
_cell.angle_gamma   90.00
#
_symmetry.space_group_name_H-M   'P 1'
#
loop_
_entity.id
_entity.type
_entity.pdbx_description
1 polymer ?
#
loop_
_entity_poly.entity_id
_entity_poly.type
_entity_poly.pdbx_seq_one_letter_code
_entity_poly.pdbx_strand_id
1 'polypeptide(L)'
;PAKKKCVYLTFDDGPIPEVTPWVLDILDKYGVKATFFCVGDNVRKHPDIYQMVLDRGHRVGNHTFNHIQGIRFWTKNYLANVEKAAEYIKSDLFRPPHGHMRFPQVVWLRRHYRIIMWDVVTRDYSPHMTPNGVFNVVKNYTRNGSVIVFHDSLKAERNMREAMPRAIEWLQEQGYEFKVF
;
A
#
# COMPACT_ATOMS: atom_id res chain seq x y z
N PRO A 1 5.83 11.26 29.54
CA PRO A 1 6.55 11.02 28.29
C PRO A 1 5.66 11.38 27.12
N ALA A 2 6.16 12.23 26.20
CA ALA A 2 5.42 12.60 25.02
C ALA A 2 5.08 11.32 24.21
N LYS A 3 3.80 11.14 23.81
CA LYS A 3 3.41 10.04 22.94
C LYS A 3 4.25 10.15 21.67
N LYS A 4 4.97 9.06 21.33
CA LYS A 4 5.75 9.01 20.08
C LYS A 4 4.80 9.15 18.89
N LYS A 5 5.22 9.97 17.92
CA LYS A 5 4.50 10.10 16.64
C LYS A 5 4.61 8.80 15.85
N CYS A 6 3.56 8.44 15.13
CA CYS A 6 3.57 7.25 14.29
C CYS A 6 3.06 7.55 12.87
N VAL A 7 3.47 6.71 11.94
CA VAL A 7 2.96 6.65 10.56
C VAL A 7 2.73 5.21 10.16
N TYR A 8 1.89 5.04 9.15
CA TYR A 8 1.62 3.75 8.50
C TYR A 8 2.11 3.87 7.05
N LEU A 9 3.24 3.24 6.76
CA LEU A 9 3.77 3.19 5.41
C LEU A 9 3.08 2.07 4.64
N THR A 10 2.49 2.38 3.50
CA THR A 10 1.74 1.41 2.70
C THR A 10 2.18 1.43 1.25
N PHE A 11 2.08 0.25 0.61
CA PHE A 11 2.41 0.04 -0.79
C PHE A 11 1.24 -0.65 -1.48
N ASP A 12 0.80 -0.09 -2.61
CA ASP A 12 -0.29 -0.65 -3.40
C ASP A 12 0.22 -1.25 -4.71
N ASP A 13 -0.55 -2.16 -5.30
CA ASP A 13 -0.45 -2.71 -6.65
C ASP A 13 0.45 -3.94 -6.83
N GLY A 14 1.43 -4.17 -6.00
CA GLY A 14 2.28 -5.36 -6.09
C GLY A 14 1.56 -6.66 -5.70
N PRO A 15 2.30 -7.75 -5.48
CA PRO A 15 3.76 -7.87 -5.65
C PRO A 15 4.20 -8.09 -7.09
N ILE A 16 5.34 -7.54 -7.45
CA ILE A 16 5.99 -7.82 -8.74
C ILE A 16 7.49 -8.06 -8.54
N PRO A 17 8.11 -8.98 -9.32
CA PRO A 17 9.51 -9.34 -9.11
C PRO A 17 10.49 -8.19 -9.40
N GLU A 18 10.13 -7.25 -10.25
CA GLU A 18 11.02 -6.16 -10.66
C GLU A 18 11.21 -5.09 -9.56
N VAL A 19 10.23 -4.92 -8.68
CA VAL A 19 10.21 -3.79 -7.73
C VAL A 19 10.08 -4.24 -6.29
N THR A 20 9.17 -5.16 -5.98
CA THR A 20 8.83 -5.53 -4.60
C THR A 20 10.04 -6.02 -3.79
N PRO A 21 10.92 -6.91 -4.30
CA PRO A 21 12.11 -7.33 -3.54
C PRO A 21 13.02 -6.17 -3.15
N TRP A 22 13.21 -5.21 -4.04
CA TRP A 22 14.00 -4.01 -3.74
C TRP A 22 13.36 -3.19 -2.60
N VAL A 23 12.02 -3.01 -2.63
CA VAL A 23 11.30 -2.33 -1.55
C VAL A 23 11.55 -3.04 -0.22
N LEU A 24 11.44 -4.37 -0.20
CA LEU A 24 11.67 -5.15 1.01
C LEU A 24 13.09 -4.98 1.56
N ASP A 25 14.09 -4.94 0.69
CA ASP A 25 15.49 -4.72 1.07
C ASP A 25 15.69 -3.34 1.71
N ILE A 26 15.06 -2.29 1.17
CA ILE A 26 15.11 -0.95 1.75
C ILE A 26 14.44 -0.91 3.13
N LEU A 27 13.27 -1.54 3.25
CA LEU A 27 12.57 -1.61 4.55
C LEU A 27 13.42 -2.34 5.60
N ASP A 28 14.09 -3.42 5.23
CA ASP A 28 15.02 -4.12 6.12
C ASP A 28 16.21 -3.24 6.52
N LYS A 29 16.77 -2.50 5.56
CA LYS A 29 17.89 -1.58 5.81
C LYS A 29 17.57 -0.55 6.88
N TYR A 30 16.36 -0.01 6.87
CA TYR A 30 15.92 0.99 7.85
C TYR A 30 15.22 0.38 9.07
N GLY A 31 15.04 -0.93 9.10
CA GLY A 31 14.39 -1.62 10.22
C GLY A 31 12.92 -1.26 10.38
N VAL A 32 12.20 -0.97 9.30
CA VAL A 32 10.78 -0.58 9.34
C VAL A 32 9.90 -1.66 8.72
N LYS A 33 8.66 -1.76 9.24
CA LYS A 33 7.63 -2.64 8.69
C LYS A 33 6.55 -1.80 8.01
N ALA A 34 5.94 -2.38 6.98
CA ALA A 34 4.94 -1.71 6.15
C ALA A 34 3.75 -2.65 5.89
N THR A 35 2.71 -2.09 5.27
CA THR A 35 1.54 -2.83 4.84
C THR A 35 1.44 -2.79 3.31
N PHE A 36 1.28 -3.95 2.70
CA PHE A 36 1.21 -4.11 1.25
C PHE A 36 -0.21 -4.51 0.85
N PHE A 37 -0.90 -3.64 0.11
CA PHE A 37 -2.20 -3.96 -0.46
C PHE A 37 -2.00 -4.56 -1.84
N CYS A 38 -2.12 -5.89 -1.89
CA CYS A 38 -1.73 -6.70 -3.04
C CYS A 38 -2.90 -6.87 -4.02
N VAL A 39 -2.58 -6.84 -5.31
CA VAL A 39 -3.49 -7.23 -6.38
C VAL A 39 -3.46 -8.75 -6.48
N GLY A 40 -4.63 -9.39 -6.37
CA GLY A 40 -4.72 -10.85 -6.29
C GLY A 40 -4.11 -11.58 -7.48
N ASP A 41 -4.26 -11.02 -8.70
CA ASP A 41 -3.65 -11.59 -9.89
C ASP A 41 -2.11 -11.58 -9.84
N ASN A 42 -1.52 -10.56 -9.23
CA ASN A 42 -0.08 -10.52 -9.03
C ASN A 42 0.39 -11.56 -8.00
N VAL A 43 -0.38 -11.80 -6.96
CA VAL A 43 -0.08 -12.88 -5.99
C VAL A 43 -0.15 -14.23 -6.67
N ARG A 44 -1.17 -14.45 -7.51
CA ARG A 44 -1.32 -15.69 -8.29
C ARG A 44 -0.10 -15.93 -9.19
N LYS A 45 0.37 -14.89 -9.86
CA LYS A 45 1.52 -14.98 -10.78
C LYS A 45 2.86 -15.09 -10.05
N HIS A 46 2.97 -14.46 -8.89
CA HIS A 46 4.23 -14.31 -8.14
C HIS A 46 4.07 -14.71 -6.67
N PRO A 47 3.67 -15.98 -6.40
CA PRO A 47 3.45 -16.42 -5.02
C PRO A 47 4.73 -16.41 -4.18
N ASP A 48 5.88 -16.59 -4.81
CA ASP A 48 7.20 -16.50 -4.18
C ASP A 48 7.50 -15.09 -3.65
N ILE A 49 7.18 -14.05 -4.44
CA ILE A 49 7.38 -12.66 -4.02
C ILE A 49 6.41 -12.30 -2.89
N TYR A 50 5.15 -12.74 -3.00
CA TYR A 50 4.18 -12.56 -1.91
C TYR A 50 4.67 -13.21 -0.61
N GLN A 51 5.22 -14.42 -0.69
CA GLN A 51 5.76 -15.11 0.48
C GLN A 51 6.95 -14.34 1.09
N MET A 52 7.79 -13.72 0.27
CA MET A 52 8.87 -12.86 0.76
C MET A 52 8.34 -11.70 1.62
N VAL A 53 7.23 -11.07 1.19
CA VAL A 53 6.59 -9.99 1.94
C VAL A 53 6.19 -10.48 3.33
N LEU A 54 5.55 -11.65 3.41
CA LEU A 54 5.13 -12.25 4.68
C LEU A 54 6.31 -12.66 5.55
N ASP A 55 7.32 -13.32 4.96
CA ASP A 55 8.49 -13.83 5.69
C ASP A 55 9.30 -12.70 6.33
N ARG A 56 9.31 -11.53 5.71
CA ARG A 56 10.00 -10.36 6.26
C ARG A 56 9.14 -9.55 7.26
N GLY A 57 7.98 -10.08 7.64
CA GLY A 57 7.19 -9.55 8.74
C GLY A 57 6.27 -8.38 8.41
N HIS A 58 5.96 -8.18 7.13
CA HIS A 58 5.04 -7.12 6.70
C HIS A 58 3.58 -7.59 6.74
N ARG A 59 2.66 -6.63 6.89
CA ARG A 59 1.23 -6.87 6.75
C ARG A 59 0.84 -6.86 5.27
N VAL A 60 -0.18 -7.64 4.94
CA VAL A 60 -0.78 -7.65 3.61
C VAL A 60 -2.28 -7.34 3.69
N GLY A 61 -2.81 -6.80 2.62
CA GLY A 61 -4.24 -6.53 2.47
C GLY A 61 -4.70 -6.79 1.05
N ASN A 62 -6.02 -6.87 0.88
CA ASN A 62 -6.69 -7.15 -0.38
C ASN A 62 -6.89 -5.85 -1.16
N HIS A 63 -6.46 -5.83 -2.43
CA HIS A 63 -6.61 -4.69 -3.33
C HIS A 63 -7.36 -5.10 -4.62
N THR A 64 -8.33 -5.99 -4.49
CA THR A 64 -9.07 -6.72 -5.53
C THR A 64 -8.17 -7.65 -6.36
N PHE A 65 -8.79 -8.51 -7.18
CA PHE A 65 -8.03 -9.44 -8.01
C PHE A 65 -7.44 -8.77 -9.26
N ASN A 66 -8.23 -7.91 -9.92
CA ASN A 66 -7.82 -7.25 -11.17
C ASN A 66 -7.63 -5.73 -11.03
N HIS A 67 -7.47 -5.22 -9.81
CA HIS A 67 -7.31 -3.77 -9.58
C HIS A 67 -8.48 -2.97 -10.16
N ILE A 68 -9.70 -3.40 -9.92
CA ILE A 68 -10.90 -2.79 -10.49
C ILE A 68 -11.42 -1.62 -9.65
N GLN A 69 -11.99 -0.64 -10.33
CA GLN A 69 -12.58 0.54 -9.72
C GLN A 69 -14.05 0.30 -9.41
N GLY A 70 -14.42 0.29 -8.13
CA GLY A 70 -15.76 -0.12 -7.68
C GLY A 70 -16.91 0.62 -8.32
N ILE A 71 -16.77 1.94 -8.55
CA ILE A 71 -17.83 2.74 -9.17
C ILE A 71 -18.16 2.34 -10.61
N ARG A 72 -17.27 1.62 -11.29
CA ARG A 72 -17.45 1.17 -12.68
C ARG A 72 -18.05 -0.23 -12.78
N PHE A 73 -18.27 -0.91 -11.66
CA PHE A 73 -18.74 -2.29 -11.63
C PHE A 73 -20.02 -2.41 -10.80
N TRP A 74 -20.91 -3.32 -11.20
CA TRP A 74 -22.02 -3.72 -10.37
C TRP A 74 -21.48 -4.30 -9.06
N THR A 75 -22.21 -4.08 -7.97
CA THR A 75 -21.77 -4.50 -6.63
C THR A 75 -21.45 -5.98 -6.60
N LYS A 76 -22.30 -6.84 -7.16
CA LYS A 76 -22.06 -8.28 -7.22
C LYS A 76 -20.71 -8.62 -7.88
N ASN A 77 -20.41 -7.98 -9.01
CA ASN A 77 -19.18 -8.25 -9.77
C ASN A 77 -17.94 -7.74 -9.03
N TYR A 78 -18.05 -6.59 -8.40
CA TYR A 78 -16.96 -6.04 -7.59
C TYR A 78 -16.64 -6.96 -6.40
N LEU A 79 -17.67 -7.37 -5.66
CA LEU A 79 -17.50 -8.26 -4.51
C LEU A 79 -16.95 -9.64 -4.93
N ALA A 80 -17.36 -10.17 -6.07
CA ALA A 80 -16.80 -11.40 -6.63
C ALA A 80 -15.30 -11.26 -6.92
N ASN A 81 -14.86 -10.10 -7.38
CA ASN A 81 -13.44 -9.82 -7.62
C ASN A 81 -12.64 -9.73 -6.31
N VAL A 82 -13.22 -9.15 -5.28
CA VAL A 82 -12.61 -9.13 -3.93
C VAL A 82 -12.48 -10.57 -3.39
N GLU A 83 -13.52 -11.38 -3.51
CA GLU A 83 -13.52 -12.77 -3.05
C GLU A 83 -12.50 -13.62 -3.81
N LYS A 84 -12.36 -13.40 -5.12
CA LYS A 84 -11.34 -14.06 -5.92
C LYS A 84 -9.92 -13.71 -5.42
N ALA A 85 -9.67 -12.47 -5.09
CA ALA A 85 -8.40 -12.07 -4.47
C ALA A 85 -8.19 -12.74 -3.12
N ALA A 86 -9.25 -12.91 -2.33
CA ALA A 86 -9.19 -13.55 -1.02
C ALA A 86 -8.78 -15.02 -1.06
N GLU A 87 -8.87 -15.69 -2.21
CA GLU A 87 -8.33 -17.03 -2.40
C GLU A 87 -6.80 -17.05 -2.26
N TYR A 88 -6.14 -15.93 -2.58
CA TYR A 88 -4.68 -15.79 -2.58
C TYR A 88 -4.16 -14.93 -1.42
N ILE A 89 -4.96 -14.00 -0.92
CA ILE A 89 -4.57 -13.03 0.11
C ILE A 89 -5.40 -13.26 1.37
N LYS A 90 -4.79 -13.78 2.40
CA LYS A 90 -5.45 -14.04 3.69
C LYS A 90 -5.23 -12.85 4.62
N SER A 91 -6.22 -11.96 4.66
CA SER A 91 -6.16 -10.75 5.48
C SER A 91 -7.55 -10.21 5.77
N ASP A 92 -7.68 -9.51 6.88
CA ASP A 92 -8.86 -8.73 7.24
C ASP A 92 -8.78 -7.28 6.74
N LEU A 93 -7.69 -6.92 6.03
CA LEU A 93 -7.49 -5.58 5.49
C LEU A 93 -7.88 -5.51 4.02
N PHE A 94 -8.53 -4.40 3.66
CA PHE A 94 -8.94 -4.11 2.29
C PHE A 94 -8.69 -2.64 1.95
N ARG A 95 -8.20 -2.37 0.74
CA ARG A 95 -8.12 -1.02 0.19
C ARG A 95 -8.74 -1.00 -1.20
N PRO A 96 -9.76 -0.14 -1.44
CA PRO A 96 -10.36 -0.05 -2.77
C PRO A 96 -9.38 0.62 -3.75
N PRO A 97 -9.18 0.04 -4.95
CA PRO A 97 -8.41 0.71 -6.00
C PRO A 97 -8.99 2.09 -6.31
N HIS A 98 -8.11 3.08 -6.46
CA HIS A 98 -8.43 4.50 -6.65
C HIS A 98 -9.23 5.15 -5.50
N GLY A 99 -9.50 4.43 -4.43
CA GLY A 99 -10.36 4.90 -3.34
C GLY A 99 -11.85 4.97 -3.69
N HIS A 100 -12.27 4.35 -4.79
CA HIS A 100 -13.63 4.49 -5.34
C HIS A 100 -14.45 3.22 -5.14
N MET A 101 -15.58 3.38 -4.46
CA MET A 101 -16.58 2.32 -4.26
C MET A 101 -18.00 2.89 -4.33
N ARG A 102 -18.96 2.03 -4.68
CA ARG A 102 -20.39 2.31 -4.51
C ARG A 102 -20.79 2.03 -3.05
N PHE A 103 -21.78 2.74 -2.56
CA PHE A 103 -22.24 2.63 -1.18
C PHE A 103 -22.57 1.18 -0.77
N PRO A 104 -23.32 0.37 -1.56
CA PRO A 104 -23.60 -1.02 -1.19
C PRO A 104 -22.32 -1.87 -1.06
N GLN A 105 -21.31 -1.59 -1.85
CA GLN A 105 -20.01 -2.28 -1.75
C GLN A 105 -19.33 -1.99 -0.41
N VAL A 106 -19.35 -0.74 0.02
CA VAL A 106 -18.79 -0.32 1.32
C VAL A 106 -19.53 -1.03 2.46
N VAL A 107 -20.86 -1.05 2.42
CA VAL A 107 -21.69 -1.66 3.47
C VAL A 107 -21.35 -3.14 3.63
N TRP A 108 -21.22 -3.87 2.51
CA TRP A 108 -20.88 -5.29 2.55
C TRP A 108 -19.45 -5.51 3.04
N LEU A 109 -18.48 -4.76 2.49
CA LEU A 109 -17.06 -4.94 2.80
C LEU A 109 -16.76 -4.63 4.27
N ARG A 110 -17.40 -3.63 4.86
CA ARG A 110 -17.20 -3.30 6.27
C ARG A 110 -17.57 -4.42 7.25
N ARG A 111 -18.38 -5.37 6.83
CA ARG A 111 -18.75 -6.53 7.65
C ARG A 111 -17.65 -7.59 7.69
N HIS A 112 -16.76 -7.59 6.69
CA HIS A 112 -15.75 -8.63 6.49
C HIS A 112 -14.33 -8.12 6.55
N TYR A 113 -14.14 -6.81 6.33
CA TYR A 113 -12.84 -6.19 6.24
C TYR A 113 -12.77 -4.88 7.03
N ARG A 114 -11.56 -4.57 7.47
CA ARG A 114 -11.18 -3.21 7.85
C ARG A 114 -10.76 -2.49 6.59
N ILE A 115 -11.53 -1.48 6.18
CA ILE A 115 -11.22 -0.69 4.99
C ILE A 115 -10.20 0.38 5.36
N ILE A 116 -9.03 0.31 4.75
CA ILE A 116 -7.93 1.22 5.02
C ILE A 116 -7.79 2.21 3.86
N MET A 117 -8.15 3.45 4.11
CA MET A 117 -7.94 4.57 3.20
C MET A 117 -6.57 5.21 3.50
N TRP A 118 -6.36 6.44 3.07
CA TRP A 118 -5.11 7.17 3.24
C TRP A 118 -5.36 8.66 3.40
N ASP A 119 -4.35 9.39 3.88
CA ASP A 119 -4.33 10.85 3.90
C ASP A 119 -3.13 11.44 3.15
N VAL A 120 -2.08 10.66 2.92
CA VAL A 120 -0.90 11.11 2.18
C VAL A 120 -0.68 10.19 0.97
N VAL A 121 -1.19 10.58 -0.18
CA VAL A 121 -0.92 9.91 -1.45
C VAL A 121 0.27 10.60 -2.13
N THR A 122 1.37 9.86 -2.32
CA THR A 122 2.62 10.44 -2.83
C THR A 122 2.59 10.73 -4.33
N ARG A 123 1.69 10.07 -5.08
CA ARG A 123 1.56 10.16 -6.53
C ARG A 123 2.84 9.74 -7.26
N ASP A 124 3.57 8.81 -6.68
CA ASP A 124 4.83 8.29 -7.23
C ASP A 124 4.67 7.68 -8.64
N TYR A 125 3.47 7.18 -8.96
CA TYR A 125 3.13 6.62 -10.27
C TYR A 125 2.97 7.68 -11.38
N SER A 126 2.85 8.96 -11.03
CA SER A 126 2.53 10.00 -12.02
C SER A 126 3.75 10.38 -12.86
N PRO A 127 3.62 10.39 -14.21
CA PRO A 127 4.71 10.84 -15.08
C PRO A 127 5.01 12.35 -14.95
N HIS A 128 4.09 13.10 -14.32
CA HIS A 128 4.26 14.54 -14.05
C HIS A 128 4.96 14.82 -12.73
N MET A 129 5.17 13.81 -11.91
CA MET A 129 5.89 13.93 -10.65
C MET A 129 7.39 13.66 -10.84
N THR A 130 8.19 14.27 -9.98
CA THR A 130 9.62 14.01 -9.84
C THR A 130 9.88 13.30 -8.51
N PRO A 131 11.03 12.62 -8.33
CA PRO A 131 11.40 12.07 -7.03
C PRO A 131 11.37 13.12 -5.92
N ASN A 132 11.88 14.31 -6.18
CA ASN A 132 11.86 15.39 -5.21
C ASN A 132 10.43 15.85 -4.88
N GLY A 133 9.56 15.92 -5.88
CA GLY A 133 8.15 16.24 -5.68
C GLY A 133 7.43 15.20 -4.80
N VAL A 134 7.68 13.92 -5.02
CA VAL A 134 7.16 12.82 -4.21
C VAL A 134 7.64 12.92 -2.77
N PHE A 135 8.92 13.15 -2.56
CA PHE A 135 9.50 13.39 -1.23
C PHE A 135 8.84 14.60 -0.54
N ASN A 136 8.65 15.71 -1.26
CA ASN A 136 8.02 16.90 -0.71
C ASN A 136 6.57 16.67 -0.28
N VAL A 137 5.83 15.81 -0.95
CA VAL A 137 4.48 15.41 -0.51
C VAL A 137 4.55 14.78 0.88
N VAL A 138 5.46 13.84 1.10
CA VAL A 138 5.64 13.22 2.41
C VAL A 138 6.02 14.27 3.45
N LYS A 139 7.01 15.10 3.14
CA LYS A 139 7.52 16.12 4.06
C LYS A 139 6.45 17.13 4.46
N ASN A 140 5.64 17.58 3.51
CA ASN A 140 4.71 18.69 3.73
C ASN A 140 3.38 18.27 4.33
N TYR A 141 2.94 17.02 4.10
CA TYR A 141 1.58 16.60 4.47
C TYR A 141 1.53 15.52 5.55
N THR A 142 2.65 14.90 5.90
CA THR A 142 2.66 13.87 6.94
C THR A 142 2.48 14.47 8.32
N ARG A 143 1.63 13.85 9.10
CA ARG A 143 1.35 14.18 10.50
C ARG A 143 1.23 12.91 11.32
N ASN A 144 1.14 13.04 12.64
CA ASN A 144 0.96 11.88 13.51
C ASN A 144 -0.28 11.05 13.11
N GLY A 145 -0.08 9.75 12.89
CA GLY A 145 -1.13 8.83 12.47
C GLY A 145 -1.36 8.77 10.95
N SER A 146 -0.59 9.49 10.15
CA SER A 146 -0.76 9.48 8.69
C SER A 146 -0.58 8.09 8.09
N VAL A 147 -1.41 7.81 7.08
CA VAL A 147 -1.30 6.65 6.21
C VAL A 147 -0.74 7.11 4.87
N ILE A 148 0.49 6.70 4.58
CA ILE A 148 1.26 7.14 3.41
C ILE A 148 1.21 6.06 2.34
N VAL A 149 0.91 6.44 1.09
CA VAL A 149 0.79 5.52 -0.04
C VAL A 149 1.92 5.73 -1.04
N PHE A 150 2.71 4.67 -1.22
CA PHE A 150 3.58 4.43 -2.37
C PHE A 150 3.03 3.25 -3.17
N HIS A 151 3.62 2.99 -4.33
CA HIS A 151 3.23 1.88 -5.19
C HIS A 151 4.44 1.05 -5.55
N ASP A 152 4.42 -0.25 -5.25
CA ASP A 152 5.43 -1.19 -5.72
C ASP A 152 5.05 -1.69 -7.12
N SER A 153 5.09 -0.77 -8.08
CA SER A 153 4.70 -0.96 -9.47
C SER A 153 5.75 -0.40 -10.42
N LEU A 154 5.71 -0.84 -11.68
CA LEU A 154 6.63 -0.33 -12.71
C LEU A 154 6.44 1.17 -12.95
N LYS A 155 5.20 1.65 -12.93
CA LYS A 155 4.89 3.08 -13.12
C LYS A 155 5.52 3.96 -12.05
N ALA A 156 5.57 3.49 -10.82
CA ALA A 156 6.07 4.26 -9.69
C ALA A 156 7.59 4.14 -9.51
N GLU A 157 8.21 3.13 -10.09
CA GLU A 157 9.58 2.74 -9.81
C GLU A 157 10.57 3.91 -9.88
N ARG A 158 10.54 4.70 -10.94
CA ARG A 158 11.47 5.81 -11.14
C ARG A 158 11.44 6.81 -9.97
N ASN A 159 10.26 7.25 -9.59
CA ASN A 159 10.11 8.24 -8.50
C ASN A 159 10.32 7.59 -7.13
N MET A 160 9.78 6.40 -6.94
CA MET A 160 9.77 5.73 -5.65
C MET A 160 11.16 5.27 -5.23
N ARG A 161 12.00 4.76 -6.15
CA ARG A 161 13.36 4.32 -5.83
C ARG A 161 14.21 5.39 -5.17
N GLU A 162 14.05 6.63 -5.57
CA GLU A 162 14.79 7.74 -5.02
C GLU A 162 14.06 8.39 -3.84
N ALA A 163 12.75 8.58 -3.93
CA ALA A 163 11.99 9.30 -2.93
C ALA A 163 11.67 8.47 -1.67
N MET A 164 11.40 7.18 -1.81
CA MET A 164 10.95 6.37 -0.68
C MET A 164 12.03 6.19 0.40
N PRO A 165 13.28 5.85 0.07
CA PRO A 165 14.35 5.81 1.07
C PRO A 165 14.56 7.16 1.78
N ARG A 166 14.54 8.26 1.02
CA ARG A 166 14.64 9.60 1.60
C ARG A 166 13.48 9.93 2.54
N ALA A 167 12.28 9.51 2.17
CA ALA A 167 11.09 9.71 3.00
C ALA A 167 11.18 8.95 4.31
N ILE A 168 11.61 7.69 4.28
CA ILE A 168 11.81 6.88 5.50
C ILE A 168 12.83 7.55 6.41
N GLU A 169 13.97 7.92 5.86
CA GLU A 169 15.06 8.56 6.58
C GLU A 169 14.61 9.87 7.26
N TRP A 170 13.91 10.72 6.50
CA TRP A 170 13.36 11.96 7.04
C TRP A 170 12.34 11.73 8.14
N LEU A 171 11.44 10.75 7.96
CA LEU A 171 10.43 10.40 8.97
C LEU A 171 11.08 9.92 10.26
N GLN A 172 12.13 9.10 10.17
CA GLN A 172 12.89 8.66 11.34
C GLN A 172 13.59 9.82 12.04
N GLU A 173 14.19 10.74 11.29
CA GLU A 173 14.80 11.97 11.83
C GLU A 173 13.79 12.84 12.58
N GLN A 174 12.54 12.87 12.09
CA GLN A 174 11.44 13.59 12.75
C GLN A 174 10.85 12.86 13.96
N GLY A 175 11.32 11.66 14.28
CA GLY A 175 10.88 10.88 15.43
C GLY A 175 9.62 10.04 15.19
N TYR A 176 9.24 9.79 13.95
CA TYR A 176 8.12 8.91 13.63
C TYR A 176 8.50 7.44 13.81
N GLU A 177 7.60 6.68 14.44
CA GLU A 177 7.62 5.22 14.42
C GLU A 177 6.74 4.70 13.28
N PHE A 178 7.18 3.61 12.66
CA PHE A 178 6.44 2.95 11.59
C PHE A 178 5.60 1.83 12.19
N LYS A 179 4.29 1.90 11.98
CA LYS A 179 3.35 0.90 12.48
C LYS A 179 2.66 0.17 11.34
N VAL A 180 2.13 -1.02 11.64
CA VAL A 180 1.26 -1.78 10.76
C VAL A 180 -0.13 -1.89 11.37
N PHE A 181 -1.13 -2.18 10.53
CA PHE A 181 -2.53 -2.31 10.95
C PHE A 181 -2.80 -3.62 11.69
#